data_05009ea86308804ebbdcb999bd30e8da
#
_entry.id   05009ea86308804ebbdcb999bd30e8da
#
_cell.length_a   1.000
_cell.length_b   1.000
_cell.length_c   1.000
_cell.angle_alpha   90.00
_cell.angle_beta   90.00
_cell.angle_gamma   90.00
#
_symmetry.space_group_name_H-M   'P 1'
#
loop_
_entity.id
_entity.type
_entity.pdbx_description
1 polymer ?
#
loop_
_entity_poly.entity_id
_entity_poly.type
_entity_poly.pdbx_seq_one_letter_code
_entity_poly.pdbx_strand_id
1 'polypeptide(L)'
;MSKKRGKRIGFVSTRLAGTDGVSLEAAKWVKILTELGHECYFFAGECDWPEDHIYCVPEAHFEHPKIQTLQNDLFDDYTRSSKTSGEVHALRFVLKEHLRKFIEKFGIELLIIENALSIPMNVPLGVAITELLAETTLPAIGHHHDFSWERERFIVHAASDYLRAAFPPILPNLRHVVINSAAGQELARRTGASSILIPNVMDFNNPPGVPDGYSDDLKSQLWIDPNEFLILQPTRIVPRKRIELAIELVRRLDLPATLVITHRAGDEGLSYKQYLQEYAKIMDVRVLFAAERFSYRRDRTTDGRKIYSLADAYQKADLVTYPSTTEGFGNAFLETIYYRQPIVMGMYAIYRIDIRPKGFRVIGIGNVLEEENIVQARSVLTKPELKNEIIQHNYELCRRYYSFDNLKSRLITLLNESFGM
;
A
#
# COMPACT_ATOMS: atom_id res chain seq x y z
N MET A 1 32.50 -22.13 -2.53
CA MET A 1 32.02 -20.75 -2.70
C MET A 1 31.93 -20.12 -1.31
N SER A 2 32.72 -19.07 -1.03
CA SER A 2 32.63 -18.35 0.23
C SER A 2 31.21 -17.77 0.35
N LYS A 3 30.49 -18.04 1.44
CA LYS A 3 29.23 -17.34 1.74
C LYS A 3 29.56 -15.85 1.78
N LYS A 4 29.04 -15.07 0.82
CA LYS A 4 29.15 -13.60 0.90
C LYS A 4 28.56 -13.18 2.26
N ARG A 5 29.27 -12.34 3.00
CA ARG A 5 28.81 -11.79 4.29
C ARG A 5 27.55 -10.96 4.01
N GLY A 6 26.51 -11.17 4.82
CA GLY A 6 25.31 -10.34 4.78
C GLY A 6 25.65 -8.86 5.00
N LYS A 7 24.87 -7.98 4.38
CA LYS A 7 25.02 -6.52 4.47
C LYS A 7 24.10 -5.95 5.53
N ARG A 8 24.48 -4.80 6.08
CA ARG A 8 23.63 -3.99 6.96
C ARG A 8 22.88 -2.98 6.13
N ILE A 9 21.55 -3.14 6.07
CA ILE A 9 20.66 -2.37 5.20
C ILE A 9 19.81 -1.44 6.08
N GLY A 10 19.84 -0.13 5.77
CA GLY A 10 19.03 0.88 6.46
C GLY A 10 17.77 1.21 5.66
N PHE A 11 16.60 0.95 6.22
CA PHE A 11 15.33 1.42 5.69
C PHE A 11 15.05 2.84 6.20
N VAL A 12 14.73 3.76 5.29
CA VAL A 12 14.44 5.16 5.61
C VAL A 12 13.07 5.55 5.08
N SER A 13 12.20 6.06 5.95
CA SER A 13 10.88 6.58 5.57
C SER A 13 10.44 7.68 6.54
N THR A 14 9.30 8.30 6.28
CA THR A 14 8.63 9.17 7.25
C THR A 14 7.96 8.35 8.36
N ARG A 15 7.44 7.16 8.02
CA ARG A 15 6.83 6.19 8.94
C ARG A 15 7.12 4.77 8.47
N LEU A 16 7.46 3.88 9.40
CA LEU A 16 7.63 2.44 9.20
C LEU A 16 6.87 1.70 10.31
N ALA A 17 5.60 2.01 10.42
CA ALA A 17 4.69 1.51 11.46
C ALA A 17 3.27 1.35 10.92
N GLY A 18 2.46 0.54 11.63
CA GLY A 18 1.05 0.34 11.30
C GLY A 18 0.80 -0.49 10.05
N THR A 19 -0.32 -0.21 9.37
CA THR A 19 -0.87 -1.07 8.30
C THR A 19 -1.05 -0.35 6.98
N ASP A 20 -0.36 0.77 6.77
CA ASP A 20 -0.38 1.40 5.45
C ASP A 20 0.39 0.57 4.41
N GLY A 21 0.08 0.80 3.14
CA GLY A 21 0.62 0.00 2.05
C GLY A 21 2.14 0.04 1.93
N VAL A 22 2.79 1.16 2.29
CA VAL A 22 4.26 1.30 2.25
C VAL A 22 4.90 0.48 3.35
N SER A 23 4.42 0.62 4.60
CA SER A 23 4.94 -0.12 5.75
C SER A 23 4.77 -1.63 5.59
N LEU A 24 3.61 -2.08 5.05
CA LEU A 24 3.37 -3.49 4.78
C LEU A 24 4.27 -4.05 3.66
N GLU A 25 4.53 -3.27 2.61
CA GLU A 25 5.42 -3.72 1.53
C GLU A 25 6.88 -3.73 1.97
N ALA A 26 7.34 -2.71 2.70
CA ALA A 26 8.66 -2.67 3.31
C ALA A 26 8.91 -3.91 4.20
N ALA A 27 7.92 -4.33 4.98
CA ALA A 27 8.02 -5.52 5.82
C ALA A 27 8.27 -6.81 5.00
N LYS A 28 7.70 -6.92 3.80
CA LYS A 28 7.95 -8.06 2.90
C LYS A 28 9.38 -8.03 2.36
N TRP A 29 9.88 -6.85 1.99
CA TRP A 29 11.27 -6.69 1.58
C TRP A 29 12.24 -7.05 2.72
N VAL A 30 11.98 -6.57 3.93
CA VAL A 30 12.77 -6.91 5.13
C VAL A 30 12.81 -8.42 5.35
N LYS A 31 11.67 -9.10 5.29
CA LYS A 31 11.60 -10.56 5.42
C LYS A 31 12.52 -11.26 4.43
N ILE A 32 12.41 -10.92 3.14
CA ILE A 32 13.21 -11.56 2.09
C ILE A 32 14.70 -11.22 2.23
N LEU A 33 15.05 -9.97 2.54
CA LEU A 33 16.45 -9.57 2.75
C LEU A 33 17.07 -10.28 3.95
N THR A 34 16.31 -10.47 5.03
CA THR A 34 16.74 -11.24 6.21
C THR A 34 16.94 -12.72 5.85
N GLU A 35 16.05 -13.32 5.06
CA GLU A 35 16.23 -14.68 4.54
C GLU A 35 17.47 -14.83 3.64
N LEU A 36 17.88 -13.77 2.96
CA LEU A 36 19.11 -13.70 2.17
C LEU A 36 20.37 -13.49 3.04
N GLY A 37 20.20 -13.32 4.35
CA GLY A 37 21.28 -13.17 5.32
C GLY A 37 21.72 -11.73 5.57
N HIS A 38 20.94 -10.73 5.15
CA HIS A 38 21.16 -9.31 5.46
C HIS A 38 20.57 -8.95 6.82
N GLU A 39 21.12 -7.92 7.47
CA GLU A 39 20.57 -7.30 8.67
C GLU A 39 19.88 -6.00 8.32
N CYS A 40 18.63 -5.80 8.79
CA CYS A 40 17.82 -4.63 8.45
C CYS A 40 17.65 -3.72 9.68
N TYR A 41 17.82 -2.42 9.47
CA TYR A 41 17.70 -1.36 10.48
C TYR A 41 16.78 -0.25 9.95
N PHE A 42 16.16 0.53 10.84
CA PHE A 42 15.05 1.40 10.48
C PHE A 42 15.24 2.83 11.01
N PHE A 43 15.09 3.80 10.11
CA PHE A 43 15.05 5.22 10.40
C PHE A 43 13.71 5.79 9.97
N ALA A 44 12.92 6.29 10.91
CA ALA A 44 11.67 7.00 10.62
C ALA A 44 11.22 7.89 11.79
N GLY A 45 10.12 8.63 11.59
CA GLY A 45 9.46 9.38 12.66
C GLY A 45 8.63 8.51 13.60
N GLU A 46 8.19 7.33 13.11
CA GLU A 46 7.48 6.29 13.85
C GLU A 46 7.87 4.93 13.31
N CYS A 47 8.18 3.97 14.21
CA CYS A 47 8.64 2.62 13.86
C CYS A 47 8.00 1.57 14.77
N ASP A 48 7.52 0.46 14.18
CA ASP A 48 6.98 -0.74 14.88
C ASP A 48 7.94 -1.94 14.76
N TRP A 49 9.24 -1.69 14.86
CA TRP A 49 10.30 -2.69 14.75
C TRP A 49 11.01 -2.90 16.10
N PRO A 50 11.85 -3.95 16.28
CA PRO A 50 12.60 -4.15 17.51
C PRO A 50 13.48 -2.94 17.89
N GLU A 51 13.47 -2.54 19.15
CA GLU A 51 14.12 -1.32 19.65
C GLU A 51 15.62 -1.22 19.34
N ASP A 52 16.31 -2.37 19.32
CA ASP A 52 17.73 -2.48 19.00
C ASP A 52 18.05 -2.27 17.51
N HIS A 53 17.04 -2.27 16.65
CA HIS A 53 17.16 -2.03 15.19
C HIS A 53 16.62 -0.66 14.75
N ILE A 54 16.03 0.12 15.63
CA ILE A 54 15.42 1.40 15.25
C ILE A 54 16.25 2.63 15.63
N TYR A 55 16.08 3.68 14.84
CA TYR A 55 16.54 5.02 15.09
C TYR A 55 15.38 5.99 14.80
N CYS A 56 14.55 6.23 15.79
CA CYS A 56 13.35 7.04 15.66
C CYS A 56 13.68 8.52 15.85
N VAL A 57 13.23 9.37 14.92
CA VAL A 57 13.41 10.82 14.93
C VAL A 57 12.06 11.47 14.68
N PRO A 58 11.39 12.03 15.70
CA PRO A 58 10.03 12.57 15.57
C PRO A 58 9.85 13.56 14.41
N GLU A 59 10.86 14.39 14.14
CA GLU A 59 10.86 15.37 13.04
C GLU A 59 10.86 14.72 11.64
N ALA A 60 11.15 13.42 11.53
CA ALA A 60 11.02 12.68 10.27
C ALA A 60 9.56 12.34 9.97
N HIS A 61 8.65 12.32 10.96
CA HIS A 61 7.24 12.00 10.76
C HIS A 61 6.52 13.12 10.00
N PHE A 62 5.67 12.73 9.06
CA PHE A 62 4.90 13.70 8.25
C PHE A 62 3.81 14.45 9.06
N GLU A 63 3.36 13.91 10.18
CA GLU A 63 2.41 14.56 11.11
C GLU A 63 3.09 15.36 12.23
N HIS A 64 4.42 15.43 12.24
CA HIS A 64 5.11 16.29 13.20
C HIS A 64 4.67 17.76 13.02
N PRO A 65 4.34 18.51 14.10
CA PRO A 65 3.73 19.84 13.97
C PRO A 65 4.50 20.83 13.09
N LYS A 66 5.84 20.85 13.18
CA LYS A 66 6.68 21.69 12.31
C LYS A 66 6.58 21.28 10.83
N ILE A 67 6.49 19.97 10.56
CA ILE A 67 6.36 19.45 9.19
C ILE A 67 4.98 19.80 8.63
N GLN A 68 3.92 19.67 9.41
CA GLN A 68 2.57 20.08 8.98
C GLN A 68 2.49 21.58 8.68
N THR A 69 3.12 22.43 9.50
CA THR A 69 3.22 23.87 9.20
C THR A 69 3.93 24.11 7.86
N LEU A 70 5.08 23.45 7.64
CA LEU A 70 5.80 23.55 6.37
C LEU A 70 5.01 23.01 5.18
N GLN A 71 4.21 21.94 5.36
CA GLN A 71 3.33 21.42 4.31
C GLN A 71 2.31 22.50 3.89
N ASN A 72 1.66 23.17 4.85
CA ASN A 72 0.71 24.24 4.56
C ASN A 72 1.37 25.44 3.88
N ASP A 73 2.60 25.79 4.28
CA ASP A 73 3.34 26.93 3.71
C ASP A 73 3.92 26.65 2.31
N LEU A 74 4.14 25.38 1.96
CA LEU A 74 4.78 24.96 0.70
C LEU A 74 3.78 24.53 -0.38
N PHE A 75 2.57 24.11 0.02
CA PHE A 75 1.53 23.61 -0.89
C PHE A 75 0.27 24.47 -0.73
N ASP A 76 -0.57 24.50 -1.77
CA ASP A 76 -1.75 25.37 -1.92
C ASP A 76 -1.46 26.84 -2.26
N ASP A 77 -0.18 27.24 -2.43
CA ASP A 77 0.23 28.55 -2.95
C ASP A 77 1.44 28.39 -3.91
N TYR A 78 1.72 29.41 -4.72
CA TYR A 78 2.85 29.44 -5.65
C TYR A 78 4.09 30.16 -5.10
N THR A 79 3.97 30.82 -3.94
CA THR A 79 5.04 31.58 -3.31
C THR A 79 5.19 31.20 -1.84
N ARG A 80 6.41 31.28 -1.32
CA ARG A 80 6.69 31.03 0.08
C ARG A 80 7.53 32.17 0.68
N SER A 81 7.48 32.34 1.99
CA SER A 81 8.29 33.32 2.71
C SER A 81 9.75 32.88 2.84
N SER A 82 10.65 33.82 3.02
CA SER A 82 12.05 33.51 3.38
C SER A 82 12.17 32.78 4.72
N LYS A 83 11.25 33.03 5.64
CA LYS A 83 11.15 32.31 6.93
C LYS A 83 10.89 30.83 6.68
N THR A 84 9.91 30.48 5.85
CA THR A 84 9.60 29.08 5.47
C THR A 84 10.82 28.38 4.87
N SER A 85 11.56 29.07 3.95
CA SER A 85 12.81 28.54 3.41
C SER A 85 13.86 28.30 4.50
N GLY A 86 14.02 29.22 5.45
CA GLY A 86 14.93 29.06 6.58
C GLY A 86 14.59 27.88 7.47
N GLU A 87 13.30 27.63 7.73
CA GLU A 87 12.81 26.48 8.52
C GLU A 87 13.04 25.13 7.81
N VAL A 88 12.81 25.07 6.49
CA VAL A 88 13.16 23.90 5.68
C VAL A 88 14.65 23.58 5.81
N HIS A 89 15.53 24.58 5.67
CA HIS A 89 16.97 24.38 5.77
C HIS A 89 17.41 23.97 7.17
N ALA A 90 16.82 24.55 8.22
CA ALA A 90 17.14 24.18 9.61
C ALA A 90 16.78 22.72 9.90
N LEU A 91 15.55 22.28 9.54
CA LEU A 91 15.11 20.90 9.74
C LEU A 91 15.89 19.92 8.87
N ARG A 92 16.18 20.26 7.61
CA ARG A 92 17.04 19.48 6.73
C ARG A 92 18.40 19.20 7.38
N PHE A 93 19.03 20.21 7.97
CA PHE A 93 20.32 20.06 8.66
C PHE A 93 20.22 19.07 9.82
N VAL A 94 19.22 19.23 10.69
CA VAL A 94 18.97 18.33 11.83
C VAL A 94 18.75 16.88 11.36
N LEU A 95 17.88 16.68 10.37
CA LEU A 95 17.55 15.36 9.84
C LEU A 95 18.77 14.70 9.16
N LYS A 96 19.61 15.47 8.45
CA LYS A 96 20.84 14.97 7.84
C LYS A 96 21.83 14.48 8.90
N GLU A 97 22.00 15.21 9.99
CA GLU A 97 22.86 14.78 11.10
C GLU A 97 22.33 13.50 11.80
N HIS A 98 21.02 13.36 11.94
CA HIS A 98 20.44 12.13 12.46
C HIS A 98 20.62 10.95 11.50
N LEU A 99 20.51 11.16 10.20
CA LEU A 99 20.80 10.13 9.19
C LEU A 99 22.26 9.68 9.23
N ARG A 100 23.22 10.59 9.40
CA ARG A 100 24.66 10.27 9.59
C ARG A 100 24.86 9.41 10.83
N LYS A 101 24.29 9.80 11.97
CA LYS A 101 24.35 9.03 13.21
C LYS A 101 23.71 7.64 13.09
N PHE A 102 22.60 7.54 12.35
CA PHE A 102 21.98 6.24 12.05
C PHE A 102 22.92 5.32 11.27
N ILE A 103 23.54 5.85 10.21
CA ILE A 103 24.48 5.09 9.38
C ILE A 103 25.69 4.66 10.20
N GLU A 104 26.27 5.55 11.00
CA GLU A 104 27.42 5.25 11.85
C GLU A 104 27.06 4.25 12.95
N LYS A 105 25.96 4.46 13.69
CA LYS A 105 25.52 3.61 14.79
C LYS A 105 25.38 2.16 14.37
N PHE A 106 24.76 1.90 13.21
CA PHE A 106 24.47 0.55 12.74
C PHE A 106 25.45 0.06 11.66
N GLY A 107 26.38 0.89 11.20
CA GLY A 107 27.32 0.55 10.14
C GLY A 107 26.61 0.22 8.82
N ILE A 108 25.66 1.03 8.42
CA ILE A 108 24.81 0.82 7.24
C ILE A 108 25.66 0.83 5.95
N GLU A 109 25.48 -0.16 5.11
CA GLU A 109 26.21 -0.36 3.86
C GLU A 109 25.32 -0.12 2.61
N LEU A 110 23.99 -0.06 2.77
CA LEU A 110 23.00 0.23 1.72
C LEU A 110 21.79 0.90 2.35
N LEU A 111 21.23 1.94 1.72
CA LEU A 111 19.93 2.51 2.11
C LEU A 111 18.83 2.02 1.18
N ILE A 112 17.65 1.71 1.74
CA ILE A 112 16.39 1.55 1.03
C ILE A 112 15.45 2.65 1.52
N ILE A 113 15.06 3.53 0.61
CA ILE A 113 14.28 4.72 0.93
C ILE A 113 12.85 4.49 0.45
N GLU A 114 11.95 4.31 1.43
CA GLU A 114 10.54 4.00 1.19
C GLU A 114 9.74 5.29 1.03
N ASN A 115 9.40 5.64 -0.19
CA ASN A 115 8.58 6.80 -0.59
C ASN A 115 9.10 8.19 -0.20
N ALA A 116 10.12 8.31 0.64
CA ALA A 116 10.60 9.60 1.14
C ALA A 116 11.31 10.47 0.08
N LEU A 117 11.65 9.89 -1.08
CA LEU A 117 12.20 10.57 -2.26
C LEU A 117 11.19 10.63 -3.43
N SER A 118 9.93 10.31 -3.22
CA SER A 118 8.92 10.32 -4.29
C SER A 118 7.74 11.23 -4.01
N ILE A 119 7.26 11.26 -2.78
CA ILE A 119 6.19 12.18 -2.34
C ILE A 119 6.69 13.12 -1.25
N PRO A 120 6.49 14.42 -1.39
CA PRO A 120 7.05 15.43 -0.50
C PRO A 120 6.26 15.57 0.81
N MET A 121 5.97 14.43 1.49
CA MET A 121 5.31 14.42 2.79
C MET A 121 6.16 15.08 3.89
N ASN A 122 7.48 15.07 3.71
CA ASN A 122 8.46 15.74 4.54
C ASN A 122 9.58 16.26 3.64
N VAL A 123 9.43 17.50 3.16
CA VAL A 123 10.40 18.14 2.26
C VAL A 123 11.81 18.21 2.87
N PRO A 124 11.99 18.66 4.13
CA PRO A 124 13.29 18.63 4.79
C PRO A 124 13.99 17.25 4.77
N LEU A 125 13.24 16.17 5.00
CA LEU A 125 13.79 14.81 4.99
C LEU A 125 14.26 14.38 3.58
N GLY A 126 13.45 14.62 2.55
CA GLY A 126 13.83 14.31 1.17
C GLY A 126 15.09 15.06 0.74
N VAL A 127 15.21 16.33 1.08
CA VAL A 127 16.41 17.13 0.79
C VAL A 127 17.62 16.64 1.62
N ALA A 128 17.43 16.29 2.89
CA ALA A 128 18.49 15.74 3.75
C ALA A 128 19.07 14.43 3.20
N ILE A 129 18.19 13.50 2.77
CA ILE A 129 18.60 12.25 2.15
C ILE A 129 19.37 12.52 0.86
N THR A 130 18.87 13.40 0.00
CA THR A 130 19.49 13.75 -1.28
C THR A 130 20.91 14.30 -1.08
N GLU A 131 21.09 15.25 -0.16
CA GLU A 131 22.41 15.81 0.16
C GLU A 131 23.35 14.74 0.75
N LEU A 132 22.86 13.91 1.69
CA LEU A 132 23.66 12.84 2.26
C LEU A 132 24.20 11.89 1.17
N LEU A 133 23.33 11.49 0.24
CA LEU A 133 23.71 10.60 -0.86
C LEU A 133 24.68 11.28 -1.84
N ALA A 134 24.52 12.58 -2.08
CA ALA A 134 25.46 13.34 -2.92
C ALA A 134 26.84 13.56 -2.26
N GLU A 135 26.88 13.63 -0.93
CA GLU A 135 28.11 13.80 -0.14
C GLU A 135 28.85 12.49 0.16
N THR A 136 28.23 11.35 -0.17
CA THR A 136 28.77 10.02 0.14
C THR A 136 28.75 9.11 -1.08
N THR A 137 29.47 7.99 -0.99
CA THR A 137 29.39 6.90 -1.99
C THR A 137 28.42 5.80 -1.54
N LEU A 138 27.63 6.03 -0.49
CA LEU A 138 26.71 5.04 0.04
C LEU A 138 25.68 4.65 -1.02
N PRO A 139 25.58 3.35 -1.37
CA PRO A 139 24.57 2.90 -2.31
C PRO A 139 23.17 3.09 -1.74
N ALA A 140 22.20 3.40 -2.61
CA ALA A 140 20.83 3.58 -2.21
C ALA A 140 19.83 3.06 -3.26
N ILE A 141 18.67 2.60 -2.78
CA ILE A 141 17.49 2.24 -3.54
C ILE A 141 16.36 3.16 -3.12
N GLY A 142 15.79 3.92 -4.05
CA GLY A 142 14.55 4.63 -3.86
C GLY A 142 13.39 3.74 -4.28
N HIS A 143 12.61 3.22 -3.31
CA HIS A 143 11.44 2.41 -3.57
C HIS A 143 10.20 3.30 -3.59
N HIS A 144 9.63 3.48 -4.77
CA HIS A 144 8.58 4.44 -5.06
C HIS A 144 7.25 3.74 -5.25
N HIS A 145 6.30 3.99 -4.36
CA HIS A 145 4.94 3.47 -4.44
C HIS A 145 4.02 4.41 -5.24
N ASP A 146 4.32 5.71 -5.20
CA ASP A 146 3.69 6.77 -5.98
C ASP A 146 4.61 8.00 -6.00
N PHE A 147 4.30 8.96 -6.89
CA PHE A 147 5.05 10.20 -7.03
C PHE A 147 4.20 11.43 -6.74
N SER A 148 4.85 12.58 -6.48
CA SER A 148 4.19 13.85 -6.17
C SER A 148 3.21 14.28 -7.25
N TRP A 149 3.53 14.07 -8.51
CA TRP A 149 2.69 14.42 -9.66
C TRP A 149 1.46 13.53 -9.86
N GLU A 150 1.31 12.46 -9.10
CA GLU A 150 0.14 11.58 -9.08
C GLU A 150 -0.91 12.03 -8.04
N ARG A 151 -0.61 13.08 -7.25
CA ARG A 151 -1.45 13.53 -6.14
C ARG A 151 -1.82 15.00 -6.27
N GLU A 152 -3.12 15.29 -6.36
CA GLU A 152 -3.68 16.64 -6.54
C GLU A 152 -3.14 17.64 -5.51
N ARG A 153 -3.01 17.23 -4.24
CA ARG A 153 -2.53 18.10 -3.15
C ARG A 153 -1.10 18.66 -3.33
N PHE A 154 -0.33 18.15 -4.30
CA PHE A 154 1.02 18.63 -4.59
C PHE A 154 1.13 19.37 -5.92
N ILE A 155 0.00 19.61 -6.62
CA ILE A 155 -0.02 20.28 -7.93
C ILE A 155 0.27 21.77 -7.77
N VAL A 156 -0.38 22.43 -6.80
CA VAL A 156 -0.15 23.83 -6.47
C VAL A 156 0.89 23.91 -5.36
N HIS A 157 2.06 24.50 -5.63
CA HIS A 157 3.14 24.50 -4.65
C HIS A 157 4.15 25.64 -4.88
N ALA A 158 4.74 26.09 -3.78
CA ALA A 158 5.89 27.01 -3.72
C ALA A 158 7.24 26.27 -3.55
N ALA A 159 7.28 24.96 -3.84
CA ALA A 159 8.39 24.06 -3.54
C ALA A 159 9.14 23.55 -4.79
N SER A 160 9.00 24.21 -5.96
CA SER A 160 9.54 23.73 -7.25
C SER A 160 11.04 23.41 -7.22
N ASP A 161 11.83 24.17 -6.50
CA ASP A 161 13.25 23.96 -6.32
C ASP A 161 13.55 22.68 -5.52
N TYR A 162 12.85 22.47 -4.40
CA TYR A 162 12.99 21.26 -3.58
C TYR A 162 12.50 20.01 -4.32
N LEU A 163 11.36 20.11 -5.03
CA LEU A 163 10.81 18.99 -5.77
C LEU A 163 11.73 18.52 -6.89
N ARG A 164 12.32 19.45 -7.63
CA ARG A 164 13.32 19.14 -8.67
C ARG A 164 14.61 18.54 -8.11
N ALA A 165 15.02 18.99 -6.92
CA ALA A 165 16.26 18.52 -6.32
C ALA A 165 16.16 17.15 -5.68
N ALA A 166 14.99 16.79 -5.08
CA ALA A 166 14.89 15.68 -4.14
C ALA A 166 13.69 14.71 -4.36
N PHE A 167 12.78 14.96 -5.33
CA PHE A 167 11.54 14.17 -5.45
C PHE A 167 11.22 13.72 -6.89
N PRO A 168 11.97 12.74 -7.42
CA PRO A 168 13.18 12.09 -6.93
C PRO A 168 14.47 12.75 -7.42
N PRO A 169 15.57 12.65 -6.69
CA PRO A 169 16.88 13.11 -7.13
C PRO A 169 17.51 12.14 -8.13
N ILE A 170 18.39 12.62 -8.99
CA ILE A 170 19.16 11.79 -9.93
C ILE A 170 20.61 11.77 -9.44
N LEU A 171 21.04 10.65 -8.88
CA LEU A 171 22.37 10.48 -8.31
C LEU A 171 22.98 9.15 -8.80
N PRO A 172 24.30 9.09 -9.02
CA PRO A 172 24.95 7.89 -9.57
C PRO A 172 24.90 6.67 -8.65
N ASN A 173 24.80 6.88 -7.34
CA ASN A 173 24.70 5.84 -6.31
C ASN A 173 23.26 5.52 -5.89
N LEU A 174 22.24 6.11 -6.54
CA LEU A 174 20.82 5.85 -6.30
C LEU A 174 20.21 5.05 -7.45
N ARG A 175 19.52 3.96 -7.13
CA ARG A 175 18.69 3.19 -8.07
C ARG A 175 17.22 3.38 -7.75
N HIS A 176 16.41 3.66 -8.77
CA HIS A 176 14.97 3.83 -8.62
C HIS A 176 14.25 2.50 -8.86
N VAL A 177 13.38 2.14 -7.92
CA VAL A 177 12.46 1.01 -8.04
C VAL A 177 11.04 1.55 -8.00
N VAL A 178 10.20 1.08 -8.92
CA VAL A 178 8.78 1.45 -9.03
C VAL A 178 7.92 0.19 -8.95
N ILE A 179 6.69 0.34 -8.44
CA ILE A 179 5.77 -0.79 -8.27
C ILE A 179 4.90 -1.08 -9.49
N ASN A 180 4.87 -0.17 -10.48
CA ASN A 180 4.11 -0.32 -11.73
C ASN A 180 4.85 0.31 -12.91
N SER A 181 4.51 -0.13 -14.13
CA SER A 181 5.19 0.30 -15.35
C SER A 181 4.88 1.76 -15.73
N ALA A 182 3.68 2.24 -15.43
CA ALA A 182 3.29 3.62 -15.73
C ALA A 182 4.12 4.62 -14.91
N ALA A 183 4.35 4.35 -13.63
CA ALA A 183 5.21 5.15 -12.77
C ALA A 183 6.65 5.21 -13.31
N GLY A 184 7.19 4.08 -13.80
CA GLY A 184 8.53 4.03 -14.44
C GLY A 184 8.61 4.86 -15.73
N GLN A 185 7.57 4.81 -16.57
CA GLN A 185 7.51 5.61 -17.79
C GLN A 185 7.43 7.11 -17.48
N GLU A 186 6.58 7.50 -16.51
CA GLU A 186 6.47 8.90 -16.10
C GLU A 186 7.75 9.41 -15.44
N LEU A 187 8.40 8.60 -14.61
CA LEU A 187 9.71 8.93 -14.05
C LEU A 187 10.72 9.22 -15.16
N ALA A 188 10.84 8.32 -16.13
CA ALA A 188 11.77 8.50 -17.26
C ALA A 188 11.46 9.76 -18.10
N ARG A 189 10.17 10.03 -18.38
CA ARG A 189 9.74 11.21 -19.13
C ARG A 189 10.02 12.52 -18.42
N ARG A 190 9.83 12.57 -17.10
CA ARG A 190 9.95 13.80 -16.30
C ARG A 190 11.38 14.10 -15.87
N THR A 191 12.17 13.08 -15.64
CA THR A 191 13.50 13.23 -15.01
C THR A 191 14.65 12.68 -15.83
N GLY A 192 14.38 11.83 -16.83
CA GLY A 192 15.41 11.08 -17.56
C GLY A 192 15.95 9.88 -16.78
N ALA A 193 15.51 9.62 -15.53
CA ALA A 193 15.98 8.50 -14.74
C ALA A 193 15.37 7.18 -15.21
N SER A 194 16.17 6.12 -15.25
CA SER A 194 15.67 4.76 -15.41
C SER A 194 15.19 4.18 -14.08
N SER A 195 14.29 3.20 -14.15
CA SER A 195 13.82 2.48 -12.99
C SER A 195 13.71 0.99 -13.23
N ILE A 196 13.70 0.23 -12.14
CA ILE A 196 13.49 -1.21 -12.13
C ILE A 196 12.08 -1.46 -11.60
N LEU A 197 11.30 -2.27 -12.34
CA LEU A 197 9.94 -2.62 -11.92
C LEU A 197 9.96 -3.80 -10.94
N ILE A 198 9.59 -3.54 -9.70
CA ILE A 198 9.34 -4.56 -8.67
C ILE A 198 7.93 -4.35 -8.13
N PRO A 199 6.94 -5.13 -8.57
CA PRO A 199 5.56 -4.99 -8.14
C PRO A 199 5.37 -5.46 -6.70
N ASN A 200 4.28 -5.01 -6.07
CA ASN A 200 3.84 -5.53 -4.78
C ASN A 200 3.60 -7.04 -4.84
N VAL A 201 3.84 -7.73 -3.74
CA VAL A 201 3.80 -9.19 -3.65
C VAL A 201 3.02 -9.67 -2.42
N MET A 202 2.70 -10.98 -2.40
CA MET A 202 2.27 -11.70 -1.20
C MET A 202 2.91 -13.08 -1.13
N ASP A 203 2.81 -13.71 0.05
CA ASP A 203 3.43 -15.01 0.32
C ASP A 203 2.61 -16.17 -0.26
N PHE A 204 2.42 -16.19 -1.59
CA PHE A 204 1.65 -17.22 -2.28
C PHE A 204 2.25 -18.64 -2.20
N ASN A 205 3.47 -18.77 -1.72
CA ASN A 205 4.08 -20.08 -1.49
C ASN A 205 3.65 -20.67 -0.15
N ASN A 206 3.30 -19.82 0.81
CA ASN A 206 2.71 -20.23 2.08
C ASN A 206 1.26 -19.75 2.12
N PRO A 207 0.30 -20.57 1.66
CA PRO A 207 -1.11 -20.18 1.67
C PRO A 207 -1.60 -19.88 3.08
N PRO A 208 -2.70 -19.11 3.23
CA PRO A 208 -3.29 -18.85 4.53
C PRO A 208 -3.46 -20.16 5.30
N GLY A 209 -3.10 -20.16 6.57
CA GLY A 209 -3.27 -21.32 7.43
C GLY A 209 -4.71 -21.83 7.47
N VAL A 210 -4.88 -23.09 7.88
CA VAL A 210 -6.23 -23.65 8.11
C VAL A 210 -6.95 -22.76 9.12
N PRO A 211 -8.23 -22.41 8.88
CA PRO A 211 -9.02 -21.64 9.84
C PRO A 211 -8.96 -22.28 11.23
N ASP A 212 -8.65 -21.49 12.24
CA ASP A 212 -8.49 -21.92 13.63
C ASP A 212 -9.79 -21.86 14.46
N GLY A 213 -10.93 -21.64 13.78
CA GLY A 213 -12.24 -21.51 14.39
C GLY A 213 -12.54 -20.13 14.99
N TYR A 214 -11.56 -19.23 15.09
CA TYR A 214 -11.78 -17.90 15.68
C TYR A 214 -12.87 -17.10 14.97
N SER A 215 -12.90 -17.16 13.64
CA SER A 215 -13.83 -16.41 12.80
C SER A 215 -15.13 -17.16 12.47
N ASP A 216 -15.37 -18.35 13.02
CA ASP A 216 -16.57 -19.14 12.68
C ASP A 216 -17.88 -18.45 13.08
N ASP A 217 -17.84 -17.62 14.12
CA ASP A 217 -18.96 -16.83 14.59
C ASP A 217 -19.07 -15.44 13.92
N LEU A 218 -18.23 -15.10 12.94
CA LEU A 218 -18.18 -13.76 12.34
C LEU A 218 -19.53 -13.29 11.80
N LYS A 219 -20.22 -14.15 11.01
CA LYS A 219 -21.55 -13.80 10.49
C LYS A 219 -22.53 -13.53 11.63
N SER A 220 -22.62 -14.41 12.61
CA SER A 220 -23.55 -14.23 13.75
C SER A 220 -23.20 -13.00 14.62
N GLN A 221 -21.92 -12.74 14.84
CA GLN A 221 -21.44 -11.55 15.56
C GLN A 221 -21.71 -10.23 14.82
N LEU A 222 -21.90 -10.28 13.52
CA LEU A 222 -22.30 -9.16 12.66
C LEU A 222 -23.82 -9.19 12.35
N TRP A 223 -24.59 -10.09 12.97
CA TRP A 223 -26.02 -10.25 12.74
C TRP A 223 -26.36 -10.58 11.29
N ILE A 224 -25.49 -11.29 10.58
CA ILE A 224 -25.68 -11.79 9.20
C ILE A 224 -26.25 -13.21 9.29
N ASP A 225 -27.33 -13.49 8.54
CA ASP A 225 -27.90 -14.84 8.48
C ASP A 225 -26.87 -15.81 7.91
N PRO A 226 -26.76 -17.05 8.44
CA PRO A 226 -25.83 -18.05 7.90
C PRO A 226 -25.98 -18.31 6.40
N ASN A 227 -27.19 -18.20 5.85
CA ASN A 227 -27.50 -18.43 4.44
C ASN A 227 -27.32 -17.18 3.57
N GLU A 228 -27.07 -16.02 4.15
CA GLU A 228 -26.78 -14.76 3.45
C GLU A 228 -25.34 -14.75 2.93
N PHE A 229 -25.13 -14.30 1.70
CA PHE A 229 -23.77 -14.08 1.18
C PHE A 229 -23.11 -12.88 1.85
N LEU A 230 -21.87 -13.06 2.29
CA LEU A 230 -21.04 -11.97 2.79
C LEU A 230 -20.25 -11.37 1.63
N ILE A 231 -20.63 -10.16 1.22
CA ILE A 231 -19.91 -9.39 0.21
C ILE A 231 -18.95 -8.44 0.94
N LEU A 232 -17.66 -8.60 0.74
CA LEU A 232 -16.63 -7.86 1.46
C LEU A 232 -16.13 -6.66 0.66
N GLN A 233 -16.12 -5.46 1.27
CA GLN A 233 -15.46 -4.25 0.77
C GLN A 233 -14.28 -3.88 1.68
N PRO A 234 -13.06 -4.39 1.43
CA PRO A 234 -11.93 -4.27 2.35
C PRO A 234 -11.09 -3.02 2.07
N THR A 235 -11.72 -1.85 1.96
CA THR A 235 -11.02 -0.60 1.66
C THR A 235 -11.51 0.56 2.50
N ARG A 236 -10.68 1.60 2.62
CA ARG A 236 -11.09 2.87 3.23
C ARG A 236 -12.29 3.47 2.49
N ILE A 237 -13.13 4.17 3.22
CA ILE A 237 -14.29 4.86 2.66
C ILE A 237 -13.82 6.21 2.11
N VAL A 238 -13.50 6.26 0.83
CA VAL A 238 -13.12 7.48 0.10
C VAL A 238 -13.68 7.42 -1.33
N PRO A 239 -14.03 8.56 -1.97
CA PRO A 239 -14.76 8.59 -3.26
C PRO A 239 -14.14 7.75 -4.36
N ARG A 240 -12.81 7.75 -4.52
CA ARG A 240 -12.11 6.97 -5.55
C ARG A 240 -12.31 5.45 -5.44
N LYS A 241 -12.80 4.95 -4.31
CA LYS A 241 -13.12 3.52 -4.10
C LYS A 241 -14.50 3.14 -4.64
N ARG A 242 -15.35 4.10 -4.98
CA ARG A 242 -16.65 3.93 -5.65
C ARG A 242 -17.53 2.85 -5.01
N ILE A 243 -17.64 2.91 -3.67
CA ILE A 243 -18.34 1.89 -2.87
C ILE A 243 -19.85 1.84 -3.23
N GLU A 244 -20.40 2.92 -3.78
CA GLU A 244 -21.76 2.95 -4.32
C GLU A 244 -22.00 1.85 -5.36
N LEU A 245 -21.00 1.48 -6.18
CA LEU A 245 -21.12 0.37 -7.14
C LEU A 245 -21.19 -1.00 -6.45
N ALA A 246 -20.56 -1.14 -5.27
CA ALA A 246 -20.70 -2.36 -4.48
C ALA A 246 -22.12 -2.47 -3.89
N ILE A 247 -22.72 -1.34 -3.48
CA ILE A 247 -24.12 -1.29 -3.02
C ILE A 247 -25.07 -1.63 -4.18
N GLU A 248 -24.88 -1.03 -5.35
CA GLU A 248 -25.64 -1.34 -6.55
C GLU A 248 -25.51 -2.81 -6.95
N LEU A 249 -24.32 -3.37 -6.91
CA LEU A 249 -24.08 -4.79 -7.17
C LEU A 249 -24.95 -5.65 -6.26
N VAL A 250 -24.88 -5.44 -4.95
CA VAL A 250 -25.65 -6.24 -3.97
C VAL A 250 -27.15 -6.14 -4.27
N ARG A 251 -27.68 -4.96 -4.57
CA ARG A 251 -29.08 -4.77 -4.95
C ARG A 251 -29.48 -5.61 -6.19
N ARG A 252 -28.64 -5.56 -7.21
CA ARG A 252 -28.92 -6.20 -8.49
C ARG A 252 -28.62 -7.70 -8.54
N LEU A 253 -27.86 -8.21 -7.56
CA LEU A 253 -27.62 -9.66 -7.43
C LEU A 253 -28.93 -10.45 -7.26
N ASP A 254 -29.94 -9.85 -6.64
CA ASP A 254 -31.21 -10.51 -6.32
C ASP A 254 -30.99 -11.85 -5.57
N LEU A 255 -30.09 -11.80 -4.60
CA LEU A 255 -29.70 -12.89 -3.70
C LEU A 255 -29.64 -12.34 -2.27
N PRO A 256 -29.92 -13.15 -1.24
CA PRO A 256 -29.70 -12.74 0.15
C PRO A 256 -28.21 -12.43 0.35
N ALA A 257 -27.88 -11.15 0.51
CA ALA A 257 -26.49 -10.71 0.64
C ALA A 257 -26.37 -9.45 1.50
N THR A 258 -25.31 -9.40 2.30
CA THR A 258 -24.94 -8.24 3.11
C THR A 258 -23.56 -7.71 2.69
N LEU A 259 -23.46 -6.40 2.44
CA LEU A 259 -22.20 -5.71 2.19
C LEU A 259 -21.51 -5.35 3.50
N VAL A 260 -20.27 -5.81 3.71
CA VAL A 260 -19.48 -5.53 4.91
C VAL A 260 -18.28 -4.66 4.53
N ILE A 261 -18.22 -3.45 5.10
CA ILE A 261 -17.13 -2.49 4.90
C ILE A 261 -16.27 -2.49 6.16
N THR A 262 -15.01 -2.88 6.04
CA THR A 262 -14.11 -3.15 7.18
C THR A 262 -13.23 -1.99 7.61
N HIS A 263 -13.17 -0.90 6.84
CA HIS A 263 -12.28 0.22 7.11
C HIS A 263 -13.07 1.50 7.47
N ARG A 264 -12.41 2.38 8.22
CA ARG A 264 -12.97 3.69 8.57
C ARG A 264 -12.98 4.64 7.38
N ALA A 265 -13.86 5.64 7.45
CA ALA A 265 -13.70 6.86 6.66
C ALA A 265 -12.52 7.63 7.26
N GLY A 266 -11.53 8.01 6.42
CA GLY A 266 -10.58 9.06 6.81
C GLY A 266 -11.27 10.44 6.80
N ASP A 267 -10.54 11.50 7.16
CA ASP A 267 -11.10 12.87 7.24
C ASP A 267 -11.76 13.32 5.92
N GLU A 268 -11.20 12.91 4.78
CA GLU A 268 -11.76 13.14 3.44
C GLU A 268 -13.03 12.30 3.13
N GLY A 269 -13.39 11.35 3.99
CA GLY A 269 -14.42 10.35 3.69
C GLY A 269 -15.71 10.48 4.51
N LEU A 270 -15.84 11.45 5.42
CA LEU A 270 -17.02 11.55 6.30
C LEU A 270 -18.29 11.88 5.51
N SER A 271 -18.25 12.86 4.61
CA SER A 271 -19.37 13.20 3.74
C SER A 271 -19.73 12.06 2.78
N TYR A 272 -18.71 11.37 2.25
CA TYR A 272 -18.92 10.23 1.39
C TYR A 272 -19.53 9.03 2.14
N LYS A 273 -19.15 8.81 3.42
CA LYS A 273 -19.79 7.80 4.25
C LYS A 273 -21.28 8.09 4.46
N GLN A 274 -21.64 9.34 4.73
CA GLN A 274 -23.04 9.76 4.86
C GLN A 274 -23.82 9.50 3.56
N TYR A 275 -23.26 9.92 2.43
CA TYR A 275 -23.82 9.62 1.11
C TYR A 275 -24.05 8.11 0.91
N LEU A 276 -23.09 7.26 1.23
CA LEU A 276 -23.23 5.80 1.10
C LEU A 276 -24.31 5.23 2.01
N GLN A 277 -24.48 5.78 3.23
CA GLN A 277 -25.53 5.36 4.16
C GLN A 277 -26.93 5.71 3.62
N GLU A 278 -27.09 6.89 3.04
CA GLU A 278 -28.34 7.31 2.39
C GLU A 278 -28.62 6.50 1.12
N TYR A 279 -27.58 6.31 0.31
CA TYR A 279 -27.69 5.51 -0.92
C TYR A 279 -28.08 4.07 -0.63
N ALA A 280 -27.50 3.44 0.39
CA ALA A 280 -27.87 2.09 0.80
C ALA A 280 -29.35 1.99 1.21
N LYS A 281 -29.88 3.00 1.92
CA LYS A 281 -31.32 3.07 2.28
C LYS A 281 -32.22 3.19 1.06
N ILE A 282 -31.85 4.08 0.12
CA ILE A 282 -32.62 4.26 -1.11
C ILE A 282 -32.64 2.98 -1.95
N MET A 283 -31.50 2.29 -2.02
CA MET A 283 -31.35 1.05 -2.77
C MET A 283 -31.93 -0.18 -2.04
N ASP A 284 -32.40 -0.02 -0.81
CA ASP A 284 -32.86 -1.11 0.06
C ASP A 284 -31.82 -2.24 0.17
N VAL A 285 -30.56 -1.86 0.48
CA VAL A 285 -29.42 -2.76 0.63
C VAL A 285 -28.91 -2.73 2.05
N ARG A 286 -28.70 -3.90 2.63
CA ARG A 286 -28.06 -4.04 3.93
C ARG A 286 -26.56 -3.82 3.82
N VAL A 287 -26.07 -2.73 4.42
CA VAL A 287 -24.65 -2.37 4.47
C VAL A 287 -24.19 -2.25 5.92
N LEU A 288 -23.14 -2.97 6.27
CA LEU A 288 -22.52 -2.92 7.60
C LEU A 288 -21.20 -2.13 7.53
N PHE A 289 -21.18 -0.96 8.15
CA PHE A 289 -19.97 -0.16 8.36
C PHE A 289 -19.30 -0.66 9.64
N ALA A 290 -18.51 -1.72 9.52
CA ALA A 290 -18.07 -2.54 10.66
C ALA A 290 -16.60 -2.30 11.07
N ALA A 291 -16.07 -1.10 10.79
CA ALA A 291 -14.65 -0.79 11.02
C ALA A 291 -14.19 -1.01 12.48
N GLU A 292 -15.07 -0.86 13.46
CA GLU A 292 -14.77 -1.10 14.89
C GLU A 292 -14.67 -2.58 15.24
N ARG A 293 -15.11 -3.48 14.34
CA ARG A 293 -15.06 -4.93 14.52
C ARG A 293 -13.87 -5.56 13.83
N PHE A 294 -13.05 -4.77 13.10
CA PHE A 294 -11.89 -5.22 12.36
C PHE A 294 -10.64 -4.42 12.70
N SER A 295 -9.51 -5.12 12.84
CA SER A 295 -8.20 -4.53 13.09
C SER A 295 -7.12 -5.36 12.38
N TYR A 296 -5.87 -4.90 12.43
CA TYR A 296 -4.71 -5.66 11.95
C TYR A 296 -4.48 -6.96 12.73
N ARG A 297 -4.73 -6.91 14.05
CA ARG A 297 -4.63 -8.07 14.94
C ARG A 297 -5.99 -8.35 15.56
N ARG A 298 -6.23 -9.62 15.82
CA ARG A 298 -7.38 -10.04 16.62
C ARG A 298 -7.27 -9.49 18.03
N ASP A 299 -8.40 -9.03 18.56
CA ASP A 299 -8.48 -8.41 19.88
C ASP A 299 -9.92 -8.52 20.41
N ARG A 300 -10.22 -7.83 21.50
CA ARG A 300 -11.56 -7.65 22.04
C ARG A 300 -11.81 -6.17 22.32
N THR A 301 -13.05 -5.76 22.11
CA THR A 301 -13.52 -4.45 22.54
C THR A 301 -13.61 -4.39 24.08
N THR A 302 -13.73 -3.20 24.64
CA THR A 302 -13.88 -2.98 26.10
C THR A 302 -15.11 -3.68 26.69
N ASP A 303 -16.15 -3.92 25.89
CA ASP A 303 -17.37 -4.68 26.24
C ASP A 303 -17.24 -6.19 25.92
N GLY A 304 -16.05 -6.67 25.60
CA GLY A 304 -15.72 -8.09 25.42
C GLY A 304 -16.05 -8.69 24.04
N ARG A 305 -16.60 -7.91 23.08
CA ARG A 305 -16.89 -8.39 21.72
C ARG A 305 -15.59 -8.66 20.95
N LYS A 306 -15.59 -9.69 20.12
CA LYS A 306 -14.43 -9.99 19.26
C LYS A 306 -14.13 -8.88 18.26
N ILE A 307 -12.85 -8.56 18.12
CA ILE A 307 -12.29 -7.82 16.99
C ILE A 307 -11.61 -8.84 16.11
N TYR A 308 -12.00 -8.90 14.84
CA TYR A 308 -11.46 -9.80 13.83
C TYR A 308 -10.30 -9.16 13.09
N SER A 309 -9.40 -9.98 12.58
CA SER A 309 -8.41 -9.51 11.61
C SER A 309 -9.04 -9.34 10.23
N LEU A 310 -8.38 -8.58 9.37
CA LEU A 310 -8.81 -8.49 7.96
C LEU A 310 -8.73 -9.85 7.26
N ALA A 311 -7.76 -10.69 7.65
CA ALA A 311 -7.66 -12.08 7.20
C ALA A 311 -8.93 -12.89 7.50
N ASP A 312 -9.50 -12.74 8.70
CA ASP A 312 -10.76 -13.39 9.07
C ASP A 312 -11.92 -12.94 8.17
N ALA A 313 -11.98 -11.65 7.84
CA ALA A 313 -12.99 -11.12 6.93
C ALA A 313 -12.87 -11.73 5.52
N TYR A 314 -11.67 -11.77 4.96
CA TYR A 314 -11.43 -12.39 3.65
C TYR A 314 -11.77 -13.89 3.63
N GLN A 315 -11.39 -14.63 4.67
CA GLN A 315 -11.67 -16.07 4.75
C GLN A 315 -13.17 -16.39 4.82
N LYS A 316 -13.97 -15.49 5.38
CA LYS A 316 -15.43 -15.66 5.51
C LYS A 316 -16.24 -14.97 4.41
N ALA A 317 -15.59 -14.22 3.52
CA ALA A 317 -16.23 -13.60 2.38
C ALA A 317 -16.64 -14.62 1.31
N ASP A 318 -17.76 -14.38 0.67
CA ASP A 318 -18.22 -15.15 -0.48
C ASP A 318 -17.78 -14.51 -1.81
N LEU A 319 -17.67 -13.17 -1.81
CA LEU A 319 -17.22 -12.32 -2.92
C LEU A 319 -16.58 -11.05 -2.35
N VAL A 320 -15.54 -10.56 -3.01
CA VAL A 320 -14.89 -9.29 -2.65
C VAL A 320 -15.21 -8.23 -3.70
N THR A 321 -15.51 -7.01 -3.25
CA THR A 321 -15.71 -5.85 -4.12
C THR A 321 -14.54 -4.87 -3.99
N TYR A 322 -14.04 -4.39 -5.12
CA TYR A 322 -12.93 -3.44 -5.21
C TYR A 322 -13.10 -2.52 -6.41
N PRO A 323 -14.18 -1.72 -6.49
CA PRO A 323 -14.54 -0.94 -7.67
C PRO A 323 -13.72 0.35 -7.86
N SER A 324 -12.50 0.39 -7.35
CA SER A 324 -11.61 1.56 -7.37
C SER A 324 -11.35 2.07 -8.78
N THR A 325 -11.28 3.39 -8.94
CA THR A 325 -10.91 4.06 -10.19
C THR A 325 -9.40 4.19 -10.37
N THR A 326 -8.68 4.36 -9.26
CA THR A 326 -7.24 4.63 -9.27
C THR A 326 -6.55 3.91 -8.13
N GLU A 327 -5.48 3.18 -8.43
CA GLU A 327 -4.60 2.50 -7.50
C GLU A 327 -3.16 2.51 -8.00
N GLY A 328 -2.21 2.60 -7.07
CA GLY A 328 -0.79 2.46 -7.41
C GLY A 328 -0.42 1.04 -7.85
N PHE A 329 -1.00 0.03 -7.19
CA PHE A 329 -0.93 -1.38 -7.59
C PHE A 329 -2.24 -2.10 -7.34
N GLY A 330 -2.77 -2.06 -6.10
CA GLY A 330 -4.01 -2.72 -5.70
C GLY A 330 -3.79 -3.90 -4.75
N ASN A 331 -3.33 -3.62 -3.52
CA ASN A 331 -3.07 -4.68 -2.54
C ASN A 331 -4.32 -5.53 -2.25
N ALA A 332 -5.51 -4.93 -2.20
CA ALA A 332 -6.75 -5.66 -2.01
C ALA A 332 -7.01 -6.72 -3.11
N PHE A 333 -6.50 -6.52 -4.34
CA PHE A 333 -6.53 -7.53 -5.38
C PHE A 333 -5.64 -8.74 -5.01
N LEU A 334 -4.39 -8.50 -4.57
CA LEU A 334 -3.49 -9.58 -4.13
C LEU A 334 -4.04 -10.32 -2.92
N GLU A 335 -4.55 -9.58 -1.92
CA GLU A 335 -5.14 -10.13 -0.70
C GLU A 335 -6.35 -11.01 -1.04
N THR A 336 -7.25 -10.55 -1.92
CA THR A 336 -8.41 -11.32 -2.33
C THR A 336 -8.00 -12.67 -2.92
N ILE A 337 -7.02 -12.68 -3.81
CA ILE A 337 -6.56 -13.93 -4.45
C ILE A 337 -5.81 -14.80 -3.43
N TYR A 338 -5.02 -14.20 -2.54
CA TYR A 338 -4.30 -14.92 -1.48
C TYR A 338 -5.28 -15.68 -0.57
N TYR A 339 -6.38 -15.03 -0.17
CA TYR A 339 -7.44 -15.68 0.63
C TYR A 339 -8.44 -16.48 -0.20
N ARG A 340 -8.13 -16.74 -1.47
CA ARG A 340 -8.92 -17.61 -2.36
C ARG A 340 -10.37 -17.15 -2.50
N GLN A 341 -10.59 -15.85 -2.75
CA GLN A 341 -11.91 -15.28 -3.00
C GLN A 341 -12.04 -14.77 -4.43
N PRO A 342 -13.24 -14.83 -5.03
CA PRO A 342 -13.52 -14.15 -6.29
C PRO A 342 -13.63 -12.65 -6.05
N ILE A 343 -13.38 -11.86 -7.12
CA ILE A 343 -13.35 -10.39 -7.02
C ILE A 343 -14.15 -9.72 -8.13
N VAL A 344 -14.95 -8.72 -7.74
CA VAL A 344 -15.54 -7.71 -8.62
C VAL A 344 -14.76 -6.43 -8.45
N MET A 345 -14.10 -5.94 -9.49
CA MET A 345 -13.17 -4.82 -9.34
C MET A 345 -13.23 -3.79 -10.47
N GLY A 346 -12.86 -2.57 -10.14
CA GLY A 346 -12.69 -1.51 -11.12
C GLY A 346 -11.51 -1.79 -12.05
N MET A 347 -11.68 -1.46 -13.33
CA MET A 347 -10.64 -1.63 -14.35
C MET A 347 -9.72 -0.39 -14.39
N TYR A 348 -9.03 -0.10 -13.26
CA TYR A 348 -8.09 1.01 -13.16
C TYR A 348 -6.87 0.84 -14.08
N ALA A 349 -6.16 1.93 -14.37
CA ALA A 349 -5.10 1.97 -15.39
C ALA A 349 -4.01 0.91 -15.16
N ILE A 350 -3.48 0.80 -13.94
CA ILE A 350 -2.41 -0.16 -13.62
C ILE A 350 -2.88 -1.60 -13.80
N TYR A 351 -4.13 -1.93 -13.41
CA TYR A 351 -4.68 -3.25 -13.68
C TYR A 351 -4.69 -3.56 -15.18
N ARG A 352 -5.18 -2.61 -16.01
CA ARG A 352 -5.27 -2.80 -17.46
C ARG A 352 -3.90 -3.00 -18.11
N ILE A 353 -2.88 -2.24 -17.66
CA ILE A 353 -1.55 -2.21 -18.29
C ILE A 353 -0.69 -3.38 -17.77
N ASP A 354 -0.60 -3.57 -16.45
CA ASP A 354 0.39 -4.45 -15.84
C ASP A 354 -0.15 -5.80 -15.39
N ILE A 355 -1.45 -5.90 -15.05
CA ILE A 355 -2.02 -7.08 -14.41
C ILE A 355 -2.88 -7.89 -15.41
N ARG A 356 -3.86 -7.26 -16.04
CA ARG A 356 -4.77 -7.90 -16.99
C ARG A 356 -4.09 -8.73 -18.09
N PRO A 357 -2.96 -8.27 -18.71
CA PRO A 357 -2.28 -9.03 -19.77
C PRO A 357 -1.75 -10.39 -19.31
N LYS A 358 -1.64 -10.64 -18.00
CA LYS A 358 -1.22 -11.92 -17.42
C LYS A 358 -2.32 -12.96 -17.40
N GLY A 359 -3.57 -12.60 -17.75
CA GLY A 359 -4.68 -13.52 -17.93
C GLY A 359 -5.54 -13.74 -16.69
N PHE A 360 -5.53 -12.85 -15.70
CA PHE A 360 -6.40 -12.95 -14.53
C PHE A 360 -7.89 -12.91 -14.88
N ARG A 361 -8.66 -13.78 -14.25
CA ARG A 361 -10.11 -13.87 -14.36
C ARG A 361 -10.76 -13.10 -13.21
N VAL A 362 -11.24 -11.89 -13.48
CA VAL A 362 -11.94 -11.03 -12.55
C VAL A 362 -13.24 -10.53 -13.17
N ILE A 363 -14.20 -10.16 -12.36
CA ILE A 363 -15.40 -9.46 -12.82
C ILE A 363 -15.06 -7.97 -12.88
N GLY A 364 -14.77 -7.50 -14.09
CA GLY A 364 -14.24 -6.15 -14.30
C GLY A 364 -15.34 -5.12 -14.50
N ILE A 365 -15.41 -4.11 -13.64
CA ILE A 365 -16.35 -2.97 -13.76
C ILE A 365 -15.68 -1.81 -14.50
N GLY A 366 -16.36 -1.26 -15.49
CA GLY A 366 -16.01 -0.02 -16.16
C GLY A 366 -16.43 1.23 -15.37
N ASN A 367 -17.00 2.20 -16.08
CA ASN A 367 -17.55 3.40 -15.45
C ASN A 367 -18.90 3.14 -14.75
N VAL A 368 -19.63 2.14 -15.18
CA VAL A 368 -20.93 1.72 -14.65
C VAL A 368 -20.94 0.21 -14.45
N LEU A 369 -21.87 -0.26 -13.66
CA LEU A 369 -22.11 -1.69 -13.43
C LEU A 369 -23.07 -2.20 -14.52
N GLU A 370 -22.56 -3.02 -15.42
CA GLU A 370 -23.33 -3.59 -16.53
C GLU A 370 -24.05 -4.89 -16.12
N GLU A 371 -25.08 -5.29 -16.87
CA GLU A 371 -25.84 -6.52 -16.59
C GLU A 371 -24.94 -7.76 -16.63
N GLU A 372 -23.98 -7.78 -17.54
CA GLU A 372 -23.00 -8.87 -17.63
C GLU A 372 -22.23 -9.06 -16.33
N ASN A 373 -21.84 -7.98 -15.65
CA ASN A 373 -21.14 -8.04 -14.36
C ASN A 373 -22.01 -8.69 -13.28
N ILE A 374 -23.32 -8.41 -13.28
CA ILE A 374 -24.28 -9.01 -12.34
C ILE A 374 -24.43 -10.50 -12.61
N VAL A 375 -24.60 -10.90 -13.86
CA VAL A 375 -24.72 -12.30 -14.27
C VAL A 375 -23.47 -13.09 -13.90
N GLN A 376 -22.28 -12.53 -14.13
CA GLN A 376 -21.00 -13.13 -13.75
C GLN A 376 -20.89 -13.26 -12.23
N ALA A 377 -21.19 -12.22 -11.45
CA ALA A 377 -21.13 -12.24 -10.00
C ALA A 377 -22.11 -13.27 -9.39
N ARG A 378 -23.35 -13.28 -9.87
CA ARG A 378 -24.36 -14.28 -9.48
C ARG A 378 -23.89 -15.70 -9.79
N SER A 379 -23.32 -15.92 -10.99
CA SER A 379 -22.82 -17.23 -11.41
C SER A 379 -21.68 -17.72 -10.51
N VAL A 380 -20.76 -16.84 -10.13
CA VAL A 380 -19.65 -17.19 -9.22
C VAL A 380 -20.15 -17.49 -7.80
N LEU A 381 -21.19 -16.81 -7.32
CA LEU A 381 -21.78 -17.06 -6.01
C LEU A 381 -22.59 -18.37 -5.96
N THR A 382 -23.24 -18.74 -7.09
CA THR A 382 -24.19 -19.87 -7.11
C THR A 382 -23.62 -21.15 -7.74
N LYS A 383 -22.44 -21.11 -8.38
CA LYS A 383 -21.81 -22.24 -9.06
C LYS A 383 -20.42 -22.51 -8.46
N PRO A 384 -20.32 -23.41 -7.47
CA PRO A 384 -19.06 -23.71 -6.76
C PRO A 384 -17.91 -24.15 -7.68
N GLU A 385 -18.20 -24.91 -8.74
CA GLU A 385 -17.18 -25.36 -9.70
C GLU A 385 -16.55 -24.19 -10.43
N LEU A 386 -17.36 -23.25 -10.92
CA LEU A 386 -16.87 -22.02 -11.58
C LEU A 386 -16.07 -21.16 -10.61
N LYS A 387 -16.56 -20.99 -9.38
CA LYS A 387 -15.84 -20.26 -8.32
C LYS A 387 -14.46 -20.87 -8.10
N ASN A 388 -14.39 -22.19 -7.92
CA ASN A 388 -13.13 -22.90 -7.64
C ASN A 388 -12.15 -22.82 -8.83
N GLU A 389 -12.65 -22.95 -10.07
CA GLU A 389 -11.83 -22.81 -11.27
C GLU A 389 -11.17 -21.43 -11.35
N ILE A 390 -11.95 -20.36 -11.16
CA ILE A 390 -11.45 -18.97 -11.19
C ILE A 390 -10.43 -18.74 -10.08
N ILE A 391 -10.72 -19.17 -8.85
CA ILE A 391 -9.85 -19.04 -7.70
C ILE A 391 -8.51 -19.73 -7.94
N GLN A 392 -8.54 -21.00 -8.38
CA GLN A 392 -7.31 -21.76 -8.61
C GLN A 392 -6.47 -21.13 -9.71
N HIS A 393 -7.09 -20.75 -10.83
CA HIS A 393 -6.43 -20.08 -11.94
C HIS A 393 -5.72 -18.79 -11.50
N ASN A 394 -6.42 -17.91 -10.77
CA ASN A 394 -5.87 -16.65 -10.31
C ASN A 394 -4.74 -16.85 -9.27
N TYR A 395 -4.89 -17.83 -8.38
CA TYR A 395 -3.88 -18.16 -7.38
C TYR A 395 -2.57 -18.60 -8.03
N GLU A 396 -2.61 -19.46 -9.05
CA GLU A 396 -1.43 -19.90 -9.80
C GLU A 396 -0.74 -18.74 -10.53
N LEU A 397 -1.51 -17.80 -11.11
CA LEU A 397 -0.95 -16.61 -11.72
C LEU A 397 -0.27 -15.71 -10.68
N CYS A 398 -0.89 -15.49 -9.52
CA CYS A 398 -0.29 -14.71 -8.45
C CYS A 398 0.98 -15.39 -7.92
N ARG A 399 0.99 -16.69 -7.72
CA ARG A 399 2.17 -17.45 -7.33
C ARG A 399 3.31 -17.26 -8.34
N ARG A 400 3.00 -17.25 -9.63
CA ARG A 400 3.98 -17.07 -10.71
C ARG A 400 4.55 -15.65 -10.78
N TYR A 401 3.72 -14.61 -10.60
CA TYR A 401 4.10 -13.24 -10.90
C TYR A 401 4.30 -12.34 -9.67
N TYR A 402 3.65 -12.67 -8.54
CA TYR A 402 3.54 -11.81 -7.37
C TYR A 402 3.87 -12.51 -6.05
N SER A 403 4.64 -13.61 -6.12
CA SER A 403 5.10 -14.35 -4.93
C SER A 403 6.36 -13.75 -4.31
N PHE A 404 6.65 -14.17 -3.11
CA PHE A 404 7.92 -13.86 -2.43
C PHE A 404 9.15 -14.40 -3.18
N ASP A 405 9.05 -15.54 -3.88
CA ASP A 405 10.14 -16.04 -4.72
C ASP A 405 10.44 -15.10 -5.89
N ASN A 406 9.40 -14.49 -6.48
CA ASN A 406 9.57 -13.49 -7.51
C ASN A 406 10.25 -12.23 -6.96
N LEU A 407 9.85 -11.74 -5.78
CA LEU A 407 10.51 -10.64 -5.10
C LEU A 407 11.97 -10.98 -4.78
N LYS A 408 12.23 -12.15 -4.23
CA LYS A 408 13.57 -12.64 -3.89
C LYS A 408 14.50 -12.65 -5.10
N SER A 409 14.04 -13.20 -6.22
CA SER A 409 14.80 -13.22 -7.47
C SER A 409 15.14 -11.80 -7.97
N ARG A 410 14.16 -10.89 -7.93
CA ARG A 410 14.35 -9.48 -8.35
C ARG A 410 15.29 -8.72 -7.44
N LEU A 411 15.20 -8.92 -6.12
CA LEU A 411 16.11 -8.30 -5.14
C LEU A 411 17.55 -8.80 -5.32
N ILE A 412 17.76 -10.10 -5.53
CA ILE A 412 19.09 -10.65 -5.83
C ILE A 412 19.67 -10.01 -7.10
N THR A 413 18.88 -9.91 -8.15
CA THR A 413 19.31 -9.26 -9.41
C THR A 413 19.65 -7.79 -9.17
N LEU A 414 18.77 -7.03 -8.52
CA LEU A 414 18.95 -5.61 -8.19
C LEU A 414 20.25 -5.38 -7.39
N LEU A 415 20.46 -6.16 -6.33
CA LEU A 415 21.64 -6.02 -5.47
C LEU A 415 22.92 -6.40 -6.20
N ASN A 416 22.91 -7.47 -7.00
CA ASN A 416 24.11 -7.91 -7.75
C ASN A 416 24.47 -6.93 -8.88
N GLU A 417 23.52 -6.54 -9.72
CA GLU A 417 23.76 -5.69 -10.88
C GLU A 417 24.07 -4.24 -10.50
N SER A 418 23.40 -3.74 -9.47
CA SER A 418 23.55 -2.33 -9.09
C SER A 418 24.71 -2.06 -8.14
N PHE A 419 25.05 -3.02 -7.29
CA PHE A 419 25.98 -2.80 -6.19
C PHE A 419 27.03 -3.90 -6.03
N GLY A 420 27.01 -4.95 -6.87
CA GLY A 420 27.96 -6.08 -6.81
C GLY A 420 27.85 -6.92 -5.52
N MET A 421 26.67 -6.93 -4.91
CA MET A 421 26.38 -7.59 -3.64
C MET A 421 25.98 -9.06 -3.79
#